data_1549232924ac109b60b3f5c30ab1d410
#
_entry.id   1549232924ac109b60b3f5c30ab1d410
#
_cell.length_a   1.000
_cell.length_b   1.000
_cell.length_c   1.000
_cell.angle_alpha   90.00
_cell.angle_beta   90.00
_cell.angle_gamma   90.00
#
_symmetry.space_group_name_H-M   'P 1'
#
loop_
_entity.id
_entity.type
_entity.pdbx_description
1 polymer ?
#
loop_
_entity_poly.entity_id
_entity_poly.type
_entity_poly.pdbx_seq_one_letter_code
_entity_poly.pdbx_strand_id
1 'polypeptide(L)'
;MKQSGGHELGPTVGMIGAGQLAQMSVAPATALGIRFKVLANNLEEPAALVVADTTIGSKDDPQTVLAFAQSCDVVTFDHELLTPAVMEVLKNCGKPVYP
;
A
#
# COMPACT_ATOMS: atom_id res chain seq x y z
N MET A 1 -16.97 2.82 19.42
CA MET A 1 -16.98 2.46 19.07
C MET A 1 -16.34 2.19 18.85
N LYS A 2 -16.53 2.25 18.75
CA LYS A 2 -16.32 1.86 18.36
C LYS A 2 -15.70 1.81 18.01
N GLN A 3 -15.63 1.94 17.89
CA GLN A 3 -15.25 1.77 17.41
C GLN A 3 -14.69 1.77 17.04
N SER A 4 -14.68 2.09 17.04
CA SER A 4 -14.28 1.83 16.44
C SER A 4 -13.77 1.63 15.88
N GLY A 5 -13.91 1.63 16.10
CA GLY A 5 -13.47 1.91 15.06
C GLY A 5 -12.85 1.14 13.92
N GLY A 6 -11.60 0.69 14.04
CA GLY A 6 -10.88 0.13 12.92
C GLY A 6 -11.48 -1.16 12.37
N HIS A 7 -12.02 -1.97 13.23
CA HIS A 7 -12.56 -3.27 12.81
C HIS A 7 -13.73 -3.14 11.85
N GLU A 8 -14.42 -2.02 11.90
CA GLU A 8 -15.56 -1.81 11.03
C GLU A 8 -15.15 -1.40 9.63
N LEU A 9 -13.89 -1.05 9.45
CA LEU A 9 -13.39 -0.52 8.20
C LEU A 9 -12.75 -1.59 7.32
N GLY A 10 -12.71 -2.83 7.83
CA GLY A 10 -12.07 -3.89 7.08
C GLY A 10 -10.56 -3.80 7.11
N PRO A 11 -9.88 -4.69 6.40
CA PRO A 11 -8.42 -4.72 6.39
C PRO A 11 -7.83 -3.55 5.61
N THR A 12 -6.60 -3.21 5.95
CA THR A 12 -5.83 -2.21 5.23
C THR A 12 -4.91 -2.92 4.25
N VAL A 13 -5.09 -2.64 2.97
CA VAL A 13 -4.24 -3.18 1.91
C VAL A 13 -3.37 -2.03 1.41
N GLY A 14 -2.06 -2.21 1.48
CA GLY A 14 -1.11 -1.24 0.98
C GLY A 14 -0.51 -1.69 -0.32
N MET A 15 -0.48 -0.80 -1.31
CA MET A 15 0.16 -1.08 -2.58
C MET A 15 1.41 -0.23 -2.72
N ILE A 16 2.54 -0.90 -2.96
CA ILE A 16 3.79 -0.21 -3.23
C ILE A 16 3.75 0.21 -4.69
N GLY A 17 3.71 1.52 -4.90
CA GLY A 17 3.51 2.09 -6.23
C GLY A 17 2.15 2.74 -6.33
N ALA A 18 2.07 3.77 -7.15
CA ALA A 18 0.85 4.56 -7.27
C ALA A 18 0.51 4.84 -8.72
N GLY A 19 0.80 3.86 -9.58
CA GLY A 19 0.53 3.99 -10.99
C GLY A 19 -0.91 3.68 -11.35
N GLN A 20 -1.10 3.29 -12.59
CA GLN A 20 -2.44 3.12 -13.13
C GLN A 20 -3.16 1.93 -12.52
N LEU A 21 -2.44 0.84 -12.25
CA LEU A 21 -3.06 -0.32 -11.62
C LEU A 21 -3.57 0.04 -10.23
N ALA A 22 -2.76 0.77 -9.46
CA ALA A 22 -3.18 1.22 -8.15
C ALA A 22 -4.41 2.11 -8.24
N GLN A 23 -4.43 3.02 -9.20
CA GLN A 23 -5.58 3.88 -9.40
C GLN A 23 -6.85 3.08 -9.71
N MET A 24 -6.72 2.05 -10.55
CA MET A 24 -7.86 1.22 -10.92
C MET A 24 -8.36 0.34 -9.77
N SER A 25 -7.56 0.17 -8.74
CA SER A 25 -7.93 -0.66 -7.59
C SER A 25 -8.79 0.06 -6.57
N VAL A 26 -8.90 1.40 -6.67
CA VAL A 26 -9.58 2.19 -5.64
C VAL A 26 -11.07 1.86 -5.56
N ALA A 27 -11.76 1.83 -6.68
CA ALA A 27 -13.19 1.58 -6.66
C ALA A 27 -13.53 0.16 -6.17
N PRO A 28 -12.86 -0.90 -6.64
CA PRO A 28 -13.13 -2.23 -6.09
C PRO A 28 -12.81 -2.32 -4.60
N ALA A 29 -11.73 -1.71 -4.14
CA ALA A 29 -11.39 -1.75 -2.73
C ALA A 29 -12.47 -1.07 -1.90
N THR A 30 -12.93 0.08 -2.35
CA THR A 30 -13.99 0.80 -1.66
C THR A 30 -15.27 -0.03 -1.60
N ALA A 31 -15.63 -0.67 -2.71
CA ALA A 31 -16.82 -1.49 -2.77
C ALA A 31 -16.76 -2.68 -1.81
N LEU A 32 -15.55 -3.19 -1.56
CA LEU A 32 -15.35 -4.34 -0.67
C LEU A 32 -15.10 -3.94 0.78
N GLY A 33 -15.12 -2.66 1.09
CA GLY A 33 -14.85 -2.20 2.45
C GLY A 33 -13.40 -2.29 2.84
N ILE A 34 -12.49 -2.34 1.87
CA ILE A 34 -11.05 -2.42 2.11
C ILE A 34 -10.49 -1.01 2.22
N ARG A 35 -9.67 -0.79 3.24
CA ARG A 35 -8.93 0.46 3.37
C ARG A 35 -7.69 0.36 2.51
N PHE A 36 -7.63 1.20 1.47
CA PHE A 36 -6.58 1.12 0.47
C PHE A 36 -5.61 2.28 0.66
N LYS A 37 -4.32 1.96 0.74
CA LYS A 37 -3.29 2.99 0.84
C LYS A 37 -2.18 2.67 -0.16
N VAL A 38 -1.47 3.72 -0.57
CA VAL A 38 -0.41 3.56 -1.56
C VAL A 38 0.87 4.22 -1.09
N LEU A 39 1.99 3.68 -1.56
CA LEU A 39 3.30 4.30 -1.43
C LEU A 39 3.65 4.90 -2.79
N ALA A 40 3.75 6.22 -2.87
CA ALA A 40 3.96 6.95 -4.10
C ALA A 40 5.26 7.74 -4.03
N ASN A 41 5.91 7.93 -5.17
CA ASN A 41 7.10 8.79 -5.23
C ASN A 41 6.73 10.27 -5.10
N ASN A 42 5.55 10.65 -5.59
CA ASN A 42 5.11 12.03 -5.49
C ASN A 42 3.59 12.08 -5.59
N LEU A 43 3.02 13.25 -5.31
CA LEU A 43 1.58 13.42 -5.26
C LEU A 43 0.93 13.50 -6.64
N GLU A 44 1.71 13.50 -7.70
CA GLU A 44 1.19 13.59 -9.06
C GLU A 44 1.00 12.24 -9.71
N GLU A 45 1.41 11.17 -9.06
CA GLU A 45 1.21 9.83 -9.60
C GLU A 45 -0.29 9.49 -9.62
N PRO A 46 -0.73 8.67 -10.59
CA PRO A 46 -2.17 8.47 -10.81
C PRO A 46 -2.97 8.11 -9.57
N ALA A 47 -2.50 7.15 -8.78
CA ALA A 47 -3.27 6.76 -7.60
C ALA A 47 -3.19 7.81 -6.50
N ALA A 48 -2.07 8.54 -6.41
CA ALA A 48 -1.92 9.57 -5.39
C ALA A 48 -2.94 10.68 -5.56
N LEU A 49 -3.44 10.87 -6.75
CA LEU A 49 -4.44 11.91 -7.01
C LEU A 49 -5.81 11.55 -6.45
N VAL A 50 -6.08 10.27 -6.20
CA VAL A 50 -7.40 9.81 -5.80
C VAL A 50 -7.42 9.03 -4.50
N VAL A 51 -6.27 8.62 -3.99
CA VAL A 51 -6.19 7.87 -2.72
C VAL A 51 -5.88 8.84 -1.60
N ALA A 52 -6.78 8.94 -0.63
CA ALA A 52 -6.57 9.85 0.48
C ALA A 52 -5.38 9.42 1.35
N ASP A 53 -5.18 8.12 1.50
CA ASP A 53 -4.11 7.59 2.35
C ASP A 53 -2.89 7.28 1.50
N THR A 54 -2.16 8.32 1.14
CA THR A 54 -0.96 8.23 0.31
C THR A 54 0.26 8.55 1.16
N THR A 55 1.22 7.63 1.17
CA THR A 55 2.53 7.86 1.79
C THR A 55 3.51 8.20 0.67
N ILE A 56 4.27 9.27 0.87
CA ILE A 56 5.27 9.67 -0.11
C ILE A 56 6.61 9.11 0.32
N GLY A 57 7.25 8.40 -0.58
CA GLY A 57 8.57 7.83 -0.32
C GLY A 57 9.01 6.95 -1.48
N SER A 58 10.26 6.53 -1.44
CA SER A 58 10.82 5.74 -2.52
C SER A 58 10.56 4.26 -2.30
N LYS A 59 10.06 3.59 -3.34
CA LYS A 59 9.90 2.14 -3.31
C LYS A 59 11.22 1.41 -3.30
N ASP A 60 12.33 2.14 -3.56
CA ASP A 60 13.67 1.54 -3.58
C ASP A 60 14.38 1.68 -2.24
N ASP A 61 13.78 2.37 -1.28
CA ASP A 61 14.34 2.53 0.06
C ASP A 61 13.76 1.47 0.98
N PRO A 62 14.58 0.49 1.42
CA PRO A 62 14.06 -0.61 2.24
C PRO A 62 13.39 -0.15 3.53
N GLN A 63 13.92 0.90 4.17
CA GLN A 63 13.33 1.34 5.44
C GLN A 63 11.98 2.00 5.22
N THR A 64 11.83 2.78 4.15
CA THR A 64 10.56 3.36 3.79
C THR A 64 9.52 2.29 3.51
N VAL A 65 9.91 1.27 2.74
CA VAL A 65 9.01 0.18 2.40
C VAL A 65 8.62 -0.61 3.65
N LEU A 66 9.58 -0.86 4.55
CA LEU A 66 9.26 -1.58 5.78
C LEU A 66 8.25 -0.82 6.64
N ALA A 67 8.47 0.48 6.81
CA ALA A 67 7.55 1.29 7.61
C ALA A 67 6.16 1.29 6.98
N PHE A 68 6.09 1.41 5.66
CA PHE A 68 4.82 1.37 4.95
C PHE A 68 4.13 0.01 5.17
N ALA A 69 4.88 -1.08 4.99
CA ALA A 69 4.32 -2.42 5.13
C ALA A 69 3.76 -2.65 6.53
N GLN A 70 4.44 -2.14 7.55
CA GLN A 70 4.00 -2.34 8.93
C GLN A 70 2.74 -1.57 9.25
N SER A 71 2.37 -0.60 8.44
CA SER A 71 1.12 0.13 8.60
C SER A 71 -0.05 -0.55 7.89
N CYS A 72 0.18 -1.68 7.25
CA CYS A 72 -0.83 -2.39 6.46
C CYS A 72 -1.09 -3.76 7.04
N ASP A 73 -2.24 -4.32 6.73
CA ASP A 73 -2.54 -5.73 7.04
C ASP A 73 -2.03 -6.64 5.95
N VAL A 74 -2.08 -6.18 4.70
CA VAL A 74 -1.63 -6.92 3.54
C VAL A 74 -0.89 -5.95 2.64
N VAL A 75 0.16 -6.42 1.99
CA VAL A 75 0.97 -5.61 1.09
C VAL A 75 0.95 -6.22 -0.31
N THR A 76 0.81 -5.36 -1.30
CA THR A 76 0.97 -5.75 -2.69
C THR A 76 1.77 -4.67 -3.40
N PHE A 77 2.01 -4.86 -4.69
CA PHE A 77 2.72 -3.84 -5.46
C PHE A 77 2.16 -3.80 -6.88
N ASP A 78 2.12 -2.59 -7.46
CA ASP A 78 1.56 -2.42 -8.78
C ASP A 78 2.65 -2.51 -9.85
N HIS A 79 3.89 -2.74 -9.44
CA HIS A 79 5.03 -2.80 -10.33
C HIS A 79 5.98 -3.88 -9.84
N GLU A 80 6.41 -4.76 -10.72
CA GLU A 80 7.19 -5.92 -10.30
C GLU A 80 8.68 -5.64 -10.14
N LEU A 81 9.13 -4.43 -10.45
CA LEU A 81 10.57 -4.12 -10.39
C LEU A 81 10.94 -3.58 -9.01
N LEU A 82 10.99 -4.47 -8.05
CA LEU A 82 11.48 -4.13 -6.71
C LEU A 82 12.93 -4.59 -6.59
N THR A 83 13.74 -3.80 -5.88
CA THR A 83 15.13 -4.16 -5.70
C THR A 83 15.26 -5.39 -4.80
N PRO A 84 16.37 -6.14 -4.89
CA PRO A 84 16.57 -7.27 -4.00
C PRO A 84 16.53 -6.88 -2.53
N ALA A 85 17.04 -5.72 -2.16
CA ALA A 85 17.02 -5.26 -0.77
C ALA A 85 15.57 -5.05 -0.30
N VAL A 86 14.72 -4.47 -1.13
CA VAL A 86 13.32 -4.26 -0.79
C VAL A 86 12.59 -5.60 -0.71
N MET A 87 12.87 -6.53 -1.62
CA MET A 87 12.25 -7.85 -1.57
C MET A 87 12.61 -8.58 -0.29
N GLU A 88 13.86 -8.44 0.15
CA GLU A 88 14.29 -9.09 1.39
C GLU A 88 13.53 -8.51 2.60
N VAL A 89 13.37 -7.19 2.63
CA VAL A 89 12.61 -6.55 3.70
C VAL A 89 11.17 -7.05 3.72
N LEU A 90 10.54 -7.17 2.55
CA LEU A 90 9.16 -7.63 2.47
C LEU A 90 9.01 -9.07 2.91
N LYS A 91 10.00 -9.92 2.60
CA LYS A 91 9.96 -11.30 3.06
C LYS A 91 9.94 -11.40 4.58
N ASN A 92 10.53 -10.44 5.26
CA ASN A 92 10.71 -10.49 6.70
C ASN A 92 9.83 -9.50 7.45
N CYS A 93 8.88 -8.84 6.78
CA CYS A 93 8.10 -7.79 7.42
C CYS A 93 6.96 -8.32 8.30
N GLY A 94 6.68 -9.61 8.24
CA GLY A 94 5.63 -10.20 9.07
C GLY A 94 4.22 -10.04 8.53
N LYS A 95 4.07 -9.51 7.34
CA LYS A 95 2.77 -9.31 6.71
C LYS A 95 2.65 -10.15 5.45
N PRO A 96 1.44 -10.58 5.08
CA PRO A 96 1.24 -11.20 3.77
C PRO A 96 1.60 -10.23 2.66
N VAL A 97 2.39 -10.70 1.70
CA VAL A 97 2.82 -9.90 0.56
C VAL A 97 2.45 -10.66 -0.71
N TYR A 98 1.71 -10.02 -1.60
CA TYR A 98 1.26 -10.63 -2.84
C TYR A 98 1.68 -9.78 -4.03
N PRO A 99 1.99 -10.44 -5.15
CA PRO A 99 2.29 -9.70 -6.37
C PRO A 99 1.08 -8.93 -6.88
#